data_e7a2aec62f27ef2dabd3a4814dd99acc
#
_entry.id   e7a2aec62f27ef2dabd3a4814dd99acc
#
_cell.length_a   1.000
_cell.length_b   1.000
_cell.length_c   1.000
_cell.angle_alpha   90.00
_cell.angle_beta   90.00
_cell.angle_gamma   90.00
#
_symmetry.space_group_name_H-M   'P 1'
#
loop_
_entity.id
_entity.type
_entity.pdbx_description
1 polymer ?
#
loop_
_entity_poly.entity_id
_entity_poly.type
_entity_poly.pdbx_seq_one_letter_code
_entity_poly.pdbx_strand_id
1 'polypeptide(L)'
;MGKKIYDFLFFIFSGLCHQISERSFCGIGGYQFFVCSRDTGTYIGFLLSFIIIFLLSKFLYKDKNYINNLISSNIKIIIFLFLFYLSLFGIDGITSYSKLRETTNYIRYFTGLFMASHLGLIFKYFELSINKALYEQSDNLNNKNFSKSNFIKFILLFNFSVLIFYLTSLYIFLPYLLYLLPIAIFFYFYKIIKLITDLIYFQVSDLNNNYLNLLPYIVFIALVFLLMFFLFSLGYLKESSIIEIYQRVIK
;
A
#
# COMPACT_ATOMS: atom_id res chain seq x y z
N MET A 1 -7.20 -22.16 3.11
CA MET A 1 -5.85 -22.17 2.44
C MET A 1 -5.16 -23.46 2.87
N GLY A 2 -4.61 -24.23 1.92
CA GLY A 2 -3.86 -25.44 2.27
C GLY A 2 -2.57 -25.10 3.03
N LYS A 3 -2.16 -25.95 3.99
CA LYS A 3 -0.97 -25.69 4.82
C LYS A 3 0.29 -25.39 3.98
N LYS A 4 0.51 -26.14 2.91
CA LYS A 4 1.67 -25.91 2.01
C LYS A 4 1.70 -24.51 1.37
N ILE A 5 0.53 -23.98 0.95
CA ILE A 5 0.42 -22.64 0.37
C ILE A 5 0.66 -21.58 1.45
N TYR A 6 0.15 -21.80 2.65
CA TYR A 6 0.39 -20.90 3.78
C TYR A 6 1.89 -20.86 4.12
N ASP A 7 2.55 -22.01 4.29
CA ASP A 7 3.96 -22.09 4.65
C ASP A 7 4.84 -21.41 3.58
N PHE A 8 4.52 -21.59 2.30
CA PHE A 8 5.20 -20.92 1.19
C PHE A 8 5.04 -19.39 1.22
N LEU A 9 3.82 -18.89 1.41
CA LEU A 9 3.57 -17.45 1.50
C LEU A 9 4.20 -16.86 2.77
N PHE A 10 4.12 -17.57 3.89
CA PHE A 10 4.74 -17.16 5.14
C PHE A 10 6.25 -17.01 4.99
N PHE A 11 6.89 -17.95 4.30
CA PHE A 11 8.32 -17.89 3.98
C PHE A 11 8.66 -16.69 3.07
N ILE A 12 7.94 -16.50 1.96
CA ILE A 12 8.19 -15.36 1.06
C ILE A 12 8.06 -14.03 1.80
N PHE A 13 6.99 -13.85 2.57
CA PHE A 13 6.74 -12.58 3.26
C PHE A 13 7.59 -12.39 4.52
N SER A 14 8.36 -13.41 4.95
CA SER A 14 9.34 -13.25 6.03
C SER A 14 10.42 -12.22 5.71
N GLY A 15 10.70 -11.97 4.43
CA GLY A 15 11.59 -10.90 3.99
C GLY A 15 11.06 -9.48 4.22
N LEU A 16 9.74 -9.32 4.35
CA LEU A 16 9.11 -8.01 4.56
C LEU A 16 8.92 -7.65 6.03
N CYS A 17 8.76 -8.64 6.89
CA CYS A 17 8.46 -8.42 8.30
C CYS A 17 9.09 -9.52 9.17
N HIS A 18 9.47 -9.16 10.42
CA HIS A 18 10.02 -10.10 11.38
C HIS A 18 9.02 -11.16 11.88
N GLN A 19 7.77 -11.08 11.49
CA GLN A 19 6.70 -12.05 11.78
C GLN A 19 6.57 -12.41 13.27
N ILE A 20 6.77 -11.42 14.16
CA ILE A 20 6.65 -11.61 15.60
C ILE A 20 5.18 -11.91 15.92
N SER A 21 4.91 -13.08 16.52
CA SER A 21 3.57 -13.59 16.79
C SER A 21 2.72 -12.64 17.64
N GLU A 22 3.31 -12.06 18.67
CA GLU A 22 2.64 -11.09 19.57
C GLU A 22 2.21 -9.79 18.86
N ARG A 23 2.85 -9.47 17.72
CA ARG A 23 2.61 -8.26 16.92
C ARG A 23 1.80 -8.54 15.66
N SER A 24 1.35 -9.75 15.47
CA SER A 24 0.57 -10.18 14.30
C SER A 24 -0.82 -10.62 14.70
N PHE A 25 -1.77 -10.51 13.78
CA PHE A 25 -3.08 -11.09 13.96
C PHE A 25 -3.06 -12.59 13.64
N CYS A 26 -4.08 -13.31 14.13
CA CYS A 26 -4.35 -14.68 13.75
C CYS A 26 -5.60 -14.74 12.87
N GLY A 27 -5.51 -15.49 11.78
CA GLY A 27 -6.61 -15.76 10.86
C GLY A 27 -7.37 -17.04 11.20
N ILE A 28 -8.19 -17.50 10.27
CA ILE A 28 -8.95 -18.75 10.38
C ILE A 28 -8.01 -19.92 10.56
N GLY A 29 -8.33 -20.83 11.48
CA GLY A 29 -7.53 -22.01 11.79
C GLY A 29 -6.29 -21.73 12.63
N GLY A 30 -6.19 -20.56 13.27
CA GLY A 30 -5.06 -20.19 14.12
C GLY A 30 -3.78 -19.80 13.35
N TYR A 31 -3.87 -19.66 12.02
CA TYR A 31 -2.73 -19.23 11.22
C TYR A 31 -2.38 -17.77 11.50
N GLN A 32 -1.12 -17.49 11.83
CA GLN A 32 -0.61 -16.14 11.98
C GLN A 32 -0.62 -15.40 10.64
N PHE A 33 -0.83 -14.08 10.65
CA PHE A 33 -0.70 -13.26 9.44
C PHE A 33 0.75 -13.23 8.96
N PHE A 34 0.92 -13.10 7.64
CA PHE A 34 2.23 -13.11 6.97
C PHE A 34 3.13 -11.94 7.37
N VAL A 35 2.55 -10.86 7.85
CA VAL A 35 3.24 -9.65 8.31
C VAL A 35 2.60 -9.15 9.61
N CYS A 36 3.29 -8.27 10.31
CA CYS A 36 2.77 -7.69 11.56
C CYS A 36 1.51 -6.84 11.32
N SER A 37 0.76 -6.58 12.39
CA SER A 37 -0.51 -5.86 12.33
C SER A 37 -0.38 -4.46 11.70
N ARG A 38 0.75 -3.77 11.91
CA ARG A 38 1.02 -2.45 11.31
C ARG A 38 1.20 -2.56 9.80
N ASP A 39 2.02 -3.50 9.34
CA ASP A 39 2.25 -3.73 7.92
C ASP A 39 0.99 -4.27 7.23
N THR A 40 0.19 -5.10 7.94
CA THR A 40 -1.14 -5.51 7.47
C THR A 40 -2.01 -4.28 7.19
N GLY A 41 -2.06 -3.31 8.11
CA GLY A 41 -2.76 -2.05 7.91
C GLY A 41 -2.22 -1.27 6.71
N THR A 42 -0.89 -1.22 6.56
CA THR A 42 -0.25 -0.51 5.46
C THR A 42 -0.64 -1.08 4.09
N TYR A 43 -0.51 -2.38 3.88
CA TYR A 43 -0.84 -2.98 2.58
C TYR A 43 -2.34 -2.92 2.28
N ILE A 44 -3.18 -3.22 3.26
CA ILE A 44 -4.64 -3.17 3.11
C ILE A 44 -5.11 -1.72 2.90
N GLY A 45 -4.59 -0.75 3.66
CA GLY A 45 -4.94 0.67 3.53
C GLY A 45 -4.61 1.25 2.16
N PHE A 46 -3.45 0.88 1.63
CA PHE A 46 -3.04 1.28 0.29
C PHE A 46 -4.00 0.73 -0.79
N LEU A 47 -4.30 -0.57 -0.77
CA LEU A 47 -5.27 -1.18 -1.68
C LEU A 47 -6.66 -0.53 -1.54
N LEU A 48 -7.11 -0.33 -0.29
CA LEU A 48 -8.39 0.26 0.04
C LEU A 48 -8.56 1.65 -0.55
N SER A 49 -7.51 2.48 -0.58
CA SER A 49 -7.57 3.83 -1.15
C SER A 49 -8.02 3.81 -2.62
N PHE A 50 -7.48 2.90 -3.43
CA PHE A 50 -7.85 2.76 -4.84
C PHE A 50 -9.28 2.24 -5.00
N ILE A 51 -9.70 1.32 -4.13
CA ILE A 51 -11.08 0.82 -4.11
C ILE A 51 -12.05 1.96 -3.77
N ILE A 52 -11.77 2.74 -2.72
CA ILE A 52 -12.63 3.88 -2.32
C ILE A 52 -12.69 4.92 -3.43
N ILE A 53 -11.55 5.31 -4.03
CA ILE A 53 -11.52 6.26 -5.15
C ILE A 53 -12.39 5.74 -6.31
N PHE A 54 -12.27 4.47 -6.66
CA PHE A 54 -13.08 3.85 -7.71
C PHE A 54 -14.57 3.87 -7.37
N LEU A 55 -14.95 3.49 -6.15
CA LEU A 55 -16.35 3.47 -5.71
C LEU A 55 -16.94 4.88 -5.66
N LEU A 56 -16.23 5.85 -5.10
CA LEU A 56 -16.68 7.24 -5.07
C LEU A 56 -16.84 7.81 -6.48
N SER A 57 -15.90 7.51 -7.40
CA SER A 57 -16.00 7.95 -8.80
C SER A 57 -17.20 7.38 -9.51
N LYS A 58 -17.51 6.10 -9.28
CA LYS A 58 -18.60 5.40 -9.97
C LYS A 58 -19.97 5.72 -9.41
N PHE A 59 -20.12 5.77 -8.10
CA PHE A 59 -21.43 5.82 -7.45
C PHE A 59 -21.86 7.22 -7.01
N LEU A 60 -20.92 8.05 -6.48
CA LEU A 60 -21.30 9.38 -5.99
C LEU A 60 -21.12 10.47 -7.03
N TYR A 61 -19.99 10.51 -7.67
CA TYR A 61 -19.65 11.62 -8.56
C TYR A 61 -19.96 11.33 -10.03
N LYS A 62 -20.20 10.06 -10.39
CA LYS A 62 -20.52 9.59 -11.75
C LYS A 62 -19.55 10.08 -12.85
N ASP A 63 -18.42 10.64 -12.46
CA ASP A 63 -17.39 11.19 -13.35
C ASP A 63 -16.00 10.94 -12.74
N LYS A 64 -15.24 10.08 -13.41
CA LYS A 64 -13.86 9.75 -13.03
C LYS A 64 -12.95 10.97 -13.10
N ASN A 65 -13.14 11.82 -14.08
CA ASN A 65 -12.32 13.01 -14.29
C ASN A 65 -12.53 14.04 -13.18
N TYR A 66 -13.76 14.09 -12.64
CA TYR A 66 -14.06 14.97 -11.51
C TYR A 66 -13.20 14.67 -10.28
N ILE A 67 -13.13 13.41 -9.86
CA ILE A 67 -12.30 13.01 -8.69
C ILE A 67 -10.81 13.20 -8.98
N ASN A 68 -10.37 12.86 -10.19
CA ASN A 68 -8.98 13.06 -10.59
C ASN A 68 -8.56 14.53 -10.48
N ASN A 69 -9.39 15.43 -10.98
CA ASN A 69 -9.16 16.87 -10.88
C ASN A 69 -9.22 17.37 -9.43
N LEU A 70 -10.12 16.80 -8.62
CA LEU A 70 -10.24 17.13 -7.20
C LEU A 70 -8.98 16.78 -6.42
N ILE A 71 -8.40 15.61 -6.68
CA ILE A 71 -7.13 15.16 -6.10
C ILE A 71 -5.98 16.06 -6.57
N SER A 72 -5.88 16.32 -7.88
CA SER A 72 -4.80 17.11 -8.46
C SER A 72 -4.78 18.55 -7.96
N SER A 73 -5.95 19.18 -7.82
CA SER A 73 -6.05 20.59 -7.39
C SER A 73 -5.77 20.79 -5.89
N ASN A 74 -5.87 19.75 -5.06
CA ASN A 74 -5.78 19.87 -3.59
C ASN A 74 -4.64 19.03 -2.98
N ILE A 75 -3.59 18.76 -3.74
CA ILE A 75 -2.48 17.92 -3.32
C ILE A 75 -1.81 18.39 -2.00
N LYS A 76 -1.72 19.69 -1.77
CA LYS A 76 -1.11 20.25 -0.54
C LYS A 76 -1.84 19.77 0.72
N ILE A 77 -3.17 19.71 0.68
CA ILE A 77 -3.97 19.23 1.81
C ILE A 77 -3.82 17.71 1.97
N ILE A 78 -3.75 16.97 0.87
CA ILE A 78 -3.53 15.51 0.90
C ILE A 78 -2.16 15.21 1.51
N ILE A 79 -1.10 15.93 1.12
CA ILE A 79 0.24 15.77 1.72
C ILE A 79 0.20 16.10 3.20
N PHE A 80 -0.47 17.18 3.60
CA PHE A 80 -0.59 17.54 5.02
C PHE A 80 -1.27 16.42 5.83
N LEU A 81 -2.38 15.86 5.34
CA LEU A 81 -3.06 14.74 5.98
C LEU A 81 -2.19 13.48 6.03
N PHE A 82 -1.47 13.20 4.95
CA PHE A 82 -0.52 12.09 4.93
C PHE A 82 0.57 12.25 5.99
N LEU A 83 1.19 13.44 6.10
CA LEU A 83 2.21 13.72 7.11
C LEU A 83 1.65 13.63 8.53
N PHE A 84 0.41 14.06 8.74
CA PHE A 84 -0.28 13.90 10.02
C PHE A 84 -0.43 12.41 10.39
N TYR A 85 -0.94 11.56 9.50
CA TYR A 85 -1.08 10.12 9.77
C TYR A 85 0.28 9.40 9.82
N LEU A 86 1.26 9.86 9.05
CA LEU A 86 2.63 9.36 9.12
C LEU A 86 3.26 9.65 10.49
N SER A 87 3.00 10.81 11.06
CA SER A 87 3.48 11.13 12.41
C SER A 87 2.83 10.23 13.48
N LEU A 88 1.53 9.96 13.38
CA LEU A 88 0.86 9.01 14.29
C LEU A 88 1.43 7.59 14.15
N PHE A 89 1.67 7.14 12.91
CA PHE A 89 2.32 5.87 12.63
C PHE A 89 3.74 5.80 13.20
N GLY A 90 4.52 6.87 13.03
CA GLY A 90 5.89 6.98 13.55
C GLY A 90 5.93 6.99 15.09
N ILE A 91 5.07 7.77 15.73
CA ILE A 91 4.95 7.82 17.20
C ILE A 91 4.59 6.43 17.75
N ASP A 92 3.57 5.78 17.17
CA ASP A 92 3.20 4.42 17.57
C ASP A 92 4.37 3.44 17.37
N GLY A 93 5.12 3.59 16.28
CA GLY A 93 6.32 2.79 16.00
C GLY A 93 7.40 2.99 17.06
N ILE A 94 7.88 4.22 17.22
CA ILE A 94 8.99 4.58 18.11
C ILE A 94 8.65 4.20 19.55
N THR A 95 7.48 4.60 20.07
CA THR A 95 7.09 4.34 21.46
C THR A 95 6.92 2.85 21.76
N SER A 96 6.44 2.06 20.78
CA SER A 96 6.30 0.61 20.91
C SER A 96 7.64 -0.13 20.89
N TYR A 97 8.59 0.29 20.03
CA TYR A 97 9.91 -0.36 19.94
C TYR A 97 10.83 0.03 21.11
N SER A 98 10.73 1.28 21.58
CA SER A 98 11.49 1.75 22.76
C SER A 98 10.93 1.25 24.10
N LYS A 99 9.86 0.45 24.08
CA LYS A 99 9.14 -0.05 25.27
C LYS A 99 8.60 1.07 26.19
N LEU A 100 8.47 2.30 25.66
CA LEU A 100 7.87 3.41 26.40
C LEU A 100 6.36 3.23 26.58
N ARG A 101 5.72 2.47 25.67
CA ARG A 101 4.30 2.17 25.71
C ARG A 101 4.02 0.78 25.12
N GLU A 102 3.17 0.02 25.78
CA GLU A 102 2.56 -1.16 25.17
C GLU A 102 1.48 -0.72 24.19
N THR A 103 1.57 -1.19 22.95
CA THR A 103 0.58 -0.92 21.91
C THR A 103 -0.10 -2.21 21.50
N THR A 104 -1.40 -2.13 21.27
CA THR A 104 -2.19 -3.27 20.82
C THR A 104 -2.07 -3.47 19.30
N ASN A 105 -2.31 -4.69 18.82
CA ASN A 105 -2.35 -4.97 17.40
C ASN A 105 -3.42 -4.15 16.65
N TYR A 106 -4.49 -3.77 17.32
CA TYR A 106 -5.56 -2.92 16.77
C TYR A 106 -5.05 -1.50 16.49
N ILE A 107 -4.31 -0.89 17.43
CA ILE A 107 -3.73 0.45 17.24
C ILE A 107 -2.69 0.43 16.13
N ARG A 108 -1.82 -0.58 16.07
CA ARG A 108 -0.85 -0.76 14.99
C ARG A 108 -1.54 -0.87 13.63
N TYR A 109 -2.60 -1.66 13.54
CA TYR A 109 -3.40 -1.82 12.32
C TYR A 109 -4.05 -0.49 11.91
N PHE A 110 -4.65 0.23 12.86
CA PHE A 110 -5.26 1.54 12.62
C PHE A 110 -4.25 2.53 12.04
N THR A 111 -3.11 2.73 12.70
CA THR A 111 -2.10 3.69 12.26
C THR A 111 -1.55 3.35 10.89
N GLY A 112 -1.29 2.06 10.60
CA GLY A 112 -0.87 1.59 9.29
C GLY A 112 -1.93 1.82 8.21
N LEU A 113 -3.19 1.49 8.50
CA LEU A 113 -4.32 1.61 7.56
C LEU A 113 -4.54 3.07 7.12
N PHE A 114 -4.60 3.99 8.07
CA PHE A 114 -4.85 5.40 7.78
C PHE A 114 -3.67 6.06 7.07
N MET A 115 -2.44 5.82 7.52
CA MET A 115 -1.25 6.34 6.85
C MET A 115 -1.19 5.88 5.38
N ALA A 116 -1.36 4.60 5.13
CA ALA A 116 -1.22 4.06 3.79
C ALA A 116 -2.42 4.36 2.88
N SER A 117 -3.62 4.58 3.43
CA SER A 117 -4.74 5.05 2.63
C SER A 117 -4.49 6.45 2.05
N HIS A 118 -3.85 7.35 2.81
CA HIS A 118 -3.46 8.67 2.32
C HIS A 118 -2.24 8.61 1.40
N LEU A 119 -1.31 7.66 1.63
CA LEU A 119 -0.23 7.38 0.67
C LEU A 119 -0.80 6.98 -0.70
N GLY A 120 -1.86 6.18 -0.74
CA GLY A 120 -2.54 5.82 -1.98
C GLY A 120 -3.15 7.01 -2.73
N LEU A 121 -3.64 8.05 -2.04
CA LEU A 121 -4.07 9.31 -2.68
C LEU A 121 -2.89 10.04 -3.33
N ILE A 122 -1.73 10.07 -2.68
CA ILE A 122 -0.51 10.65 -3.23
C ILE A 122 -0.04 9.88 -4.45
N PHE A 123 -0.04 8.54 -4.40
CA PHE A 123 0.27 7.72 -5.56
C PHE A 123 -0.67 7.97 -6.72
N LYS A 124 -1.97 8.13 -6.44
CA LYS A 124 -2.95 8.50 -7.47
C LYS A 124 -2.66 9.86 -8.10
N TYR A 125 -2.25 10.83 -7.31
CA TYR A 125 -1.82 12.14 -7.82
C TYR A 125 -0.63 12.01 -8.77
N PHE A 126 0.42 11.27 -8.39
CA PHE A 126 1.58 11.06 -9.26
C PHE A 126 1.22 10.35 -10.56
N GLU A 127 0.39 9.29 -10.49
CA GLU A 127 -0.11 8.59 -11.68
C GLU A 127 -0.85 9.55 -12.64
N LEU A 128 -1.66 10.46 -12.09
CA LEU A 128 -2.38 11.46 -12.88
C LEU A 128 -1.44 12.51 -13.48
N SER A 129 -0.45 12.97 -12.71
CA SER A 129 0.51 14.00 -13.16
C SER A 129 1.40 13.48 -14.30
N ILE A 130 1.87 12.23 -14.19
CA ILE A 130 2.67 11.58 -15.24
C ILE A 130 1.82 11.35 -16.49
N ASN A 131 0.61 10.81 -16.35
CA ASN A 131 -0.28 10.59 -17.48
C ASN A 131 -0.62 11.92 -18.19
N LYS A 132 -0.82 12.99 -17.43
CA LYS A 132 -1.03 14.32 -18.00
C LYS A 132 0.18 14.78 -18.80
N ALA A 133 1.36 14.65 -18.26
CA ALA A 133 2.60 15.05 -18.92
C ALA A 133 2.89 14.23 -20.21
N LEU A 134 2.52 12.93 -20.21
CA LEU A 134 2.75 12.04 -21.36
C LEU A 134 1.72 12.18 -22.48
N TYR A 135 0.45 12.43 -22.13
CA TYR A 135 -0.67 12.32 -23.09
C TYR A 135 -1.37 13.64 -23.41
N GLU A 136 -1.17 14.69 -22.60
CA GLU A 136 -1.87 15.98 -22.77
C GLU A 136 -0.99 17.05 -23.47
N GLN A 137 -0.53 16.78 -24.70
CA GLN A 137 -0.06 17.88 -25.56
C GLN A 137 -1.21 18.65 -26.24
N SER A 138 -2.48 18.28 -26.07
CA SER A 138 -3.54 18.80 -26.94
C SER A 138 -4.84 19.32 -26.32
N ASP A 139 -5.13 19.12 -25.05
CA ASP A 139 -6.43 19.55 -24.53
C ASP A 139 -6.32 20.63 -23.45
N ASN A 140 -6.75 21.84 -23.82
CA ASN A 140 -7.12 22.93 -22.91
C ASN A 140 -8.18 22.44 -21.93
N LEU A 141 -7.74 21.83 -20.82
CA LEU A 141 -8.62 21.47 -19.71
C LEU A 141 -9.25 22.78 -19.19
N ASN A 142 -10.54 22.96 -19.48
CA ASN A 142 -11.38 23.94 -18.83
C ASN A 142 -11.10 23.88 -17.32
N ASN A 143 -10.39 24.87 -16.80
CA ASN A 143 -10.15 25.12 -15.38
C ASN A 143 -11.50 25.39 -14.69
N LYS A 144 -12.31 24.34 -14.51
CA LYS A 144 -13.45 24.41 -13.60
C LYS A 144 -12.87 24.62 -12.21
N ASN A 145 -13.03 25.81 -11.66
CA ASN A 145 -12.69 26.12 -10.28
C ASN A 145 -13.44 25.15 -9.36
N PHE A 146 -12.76 24.11 -8.92
CA PHE A 146 -13.33 23.13 -7.99
C PHE A 146 -13.49 23.80 -6.63
N SER A 147 -14.74 23.89 -6.15
CA SER A 147 -15.04 24.46 -4.84
C SER A 147 -14.32 23.68 -3.74
N LYS A 148 -13.62 24.41 -2.86
CA LYS A 148 -12.99 23.83 -1.65
C LYS A 148 -13.99 23.00 -0.83
N SER A 149 -15.27 23.38 -0.83
CA SER A 149 -16.35 22.63 -0.17
C SER A 149 -16.49 21.20 -0.71
N ASN A 150 -16.38 21.01 -2.01
CA ASN A 150 -16.48 19.66 -2.61
C ASN A 150 -15.27 18.78 -2.27
N PHE A 151 -14.08 19.37 -2.14
CA PHE A 151 -12.90 18.66 -1.70
C PHE A 151 -13.02 18.24 -0.22
N ILE A 152 -13.51 19.12 0.65
CA ILE A 152 -13.74 18.78 2.06
C ILE A 152 -14.74 17.62 2.17
N LYS A 153 -15.83 17.65 1.42
CA LYS A 153 -16.80 16.53 1.37
C LYS A 153 -16.14 15.21 0.91
N PHE A 154 -15.31 15.28 -0.13
CA PHE A 154 -14.58 14.11 -0.61
C PHE A 154 -13.65 13.53 0.47
N ILE A 155 -12.84 14.36 1.13
CA ILE A 155 -11.92 13.92 2.19
C ILE A 155 -12.68 13.36 3.41
N LEU A 156 -13.79 13.97 3.79
CA LEU A 156 -14.61 13.45 4.88
C LEU A 156 -15.20 12.09 4.53
N LEU A 157 -15.76 11.92 3.34
CA LEU A 157 -16.29 10.64 2.86
C LEU A 157 -15.19 9.58 2.75
N PHE A 158 -14.01 9.97 2.27
CA PHE A 158 -12.87 9.07 2.17
C PHE A 158 -12.44 8.57 3.55
N ASN A 159 -12.20 9.47 4.51
CA ASN A 159 -11.83 9.09 5.87
C ASN A 159 -12.91 8.27 6.58
N PHE A 160 -14.17 8.63 6.38
CA PHE A 160 -15.30 7.89 6.93
C PHE A 160 -15.36 6.45 6.36
N SER A 161 -15.12 6.30 5.06
CA SER A 161 -15.06 4.97 4.42
C SER A 161 -13.90 4.13 4.97
N VAL A 162 -12.73 4.73 5.19
CA VAL A 162 -11.58 4.06 5.82
C VAL A 162 -11.91 3.64 7.25
N LEU A 163 -12.59 4.50 8.01
CA LEU A 163 -13.01 4.21 9.38
C LEU A 163 -14.05 3.08 9.44
N ILE A 164 -15.05 3.11 8.56
CA ILE A 164 -16.03 2.00 8.46
C ILE A 164 -15.31 0.70 8.13
N PHE A 165 -14.41 0.72 7.16
CA PHE A 165 -13.65 -0.47 6.81
C PHE A 165 -12.80 -0.96 7.99
N TYR A 166 -12.15 -0.06 8.74
CA TYR A 166 -11.41 -0.43 9.94
C TYR A 166 -12.31 -1.15 10.95
N LEU A 167 -13.45 -0.56 11.30
CA LEU A 167 -14.38 -1.15 12.26
C LEU A 167 -14.95 -2.49 11.78
N THR A 168 -15.40 -2.56 10.54
CA THR A 168 -15.95 -3.82 9.97
C THR A 168 -14.88 -4.89 9.84
N SER A 169 -13.63 -4.51 9.51
CA SER A 169 -12.52 -5.45 9.41
C SER A 169 -12.20 -6.10 10.75
N LEU A 170 -12.26 -5.36 11.85
CA LEU A 170 -12.00 -5.90 13.19
C LEU A 170 -13.07 -6.90 13.65
N TYR A 171 -14.33 -6.63 13.35
CA TYR A 171 -15.44 -7.43 13.87
C TYR A 171 -15.82 -8.61 12.97
N ILE A 172 -15.74 -8.43 11.64
CA ILE A 172 -16.28 -9.40 10.68
C ILE A 172 -15.18 -10.01 9.82
N PHE A 173 -14.27 -9.19 9.30
CA PHE A 173 -13.35 -9.60 8.24
C PHE A 173 -11.94 -9.95 8.72
N LEU A 174 -11.59 -9.68 10.00
CA LEU A 174 -10.22 -9.91 10.48
C LEU A 174 -9.69 -11.31 10.11
N PRO A 175 -10.42 -12.40 10.36
CA PRO A 175 -9.94 -13.73 10.02
C PRO A 175 -9.75 -13.96 8.51
N TYR A 176 -10.51 -13.23 7.68
CA TYR A 176 -10.47 -13.35 6.22
C TYR A 176 -9.42 -12.44 5.58
N LEU A 177 -8.96 -11.40 6.28
CA LEU A 177 -7.89 -10.51 5.78
C LEU A 177 -6.60 -11.28 5.47
N LEU A 178 -6.37 -12.43 6.11
CA LEU A 178 -5.26 -13.32 5.79
C LEU A 178 -5.22 -13.69 4.30
N TYR A 179 -6.38 -13.89 3.66
CA TYR A 179 -6.46 -14.26 2.24
C TYR A 179 -6.33 -13.04 1.31
N LEU A 180 -6.77 -11.87 1.77
CA LEU A 180 -6.66 -10.62 1.01
C LEU A 180 -5.25 -10.03 1.06
N LEU A 181 -4.50 -10.32 2.11
CA LEU A 181 -3.20 -9.71 2.38
C LEU A 181 -2.15 -9.96 1.28
N PRO A 182 -1.96 -11.18 0.75
CA PRO A 182 -1.04 -11.39 -0.38
C PRO A 182 -1.41 -10.52 -1.59
N ILE A 183 -2.70 -10.42 -1.92
CA ILE A 183 -3.18 -9.60 -3.04
C ILE A 183 -2.84 -8.13 -2.78
N ALA A 184 -3.04 -7.63 -1.56
CA ALA A 184 -2.73 -6.26 -1.20
C ALA A 184 -1.22 -5.97 -1.26
N ILE A 185 -0.37 -6.91 -0.83
CA ILE A 185 1.09 -6.80 -0.92
C ILE A 185 1.54 -6.75 -2.39
N PHE A 186 1.08 -7.68 -3.22
CA PHE A 186 1.42 -7.67 -4.65
C PHE A 186 0.91 -6.41 -5.35
N PHE A 187 -0.29 -5.94 -5.03
CA PHE A 187 -0.82 -4.69 -5.58
C PHE A 187 0.03 -3.48 -5.17
N TYR A 188 0.48 -3.41 -3.92
CA TYR A 188 1.36 -2.36 -3.43
C TYR A 188 2.66 -2.29 -4.24
N PHE A 189 3.37 -3.41 -4.37
CA PHE A 189 4.60 -3.47 -5.16
C PHE A 189 4.37 -3.20 -6.65
N TYR A 190 3.30 -3.75 -7.22
CA TYR A 190 2.92 -3.45 -8.60
C TYR A 190 2.78 -1.94 -8.84
N LYS A 191 2.10 -1.22 -7.96
CA LYS A 191 1.91 0.23 -8.09
C LYS A 191 3.22 1.01 -7.96
N ILE A 192 4.11 0.61 -7.07
CA ILE A 192 5.44 1.22 -6.93
C ILE A 192 6.24 1.01 -8.22
N ILE A 193 6.34 -0.22 -8.68
CA ILE A 193 7.12 -0.56 -9.88
C ILE A 193 6.54 0.17 -11.09
N LYS A 194 5.21 0.17 -11.26
CA LYS A 194 4.56 0.90 -12.33
C LYS A 194 4.91 2.39 -12.27
N LEU A 195 4.83 3.03 -11.11
CA LEU A 195 5.16 4.45 -10.97
C LEU A 195 6.62 4.73 -11.37
N ILE A 196 7.56 3.88 -10.96
CA ILE A 196 8.98 4.01 -11.33
C ILE A 196 9.16 3.84 -12.84
N THR A 197 8.51 2.85 -13.45
CA THR A 197 8.59 2.65 -14.90
C THR A 197 7.99 3.79 -15.69
N ASP A 198 6.86 4.34 -15.25
CA ASP A 198 6.21 5.49 -15.88
C ASP A 198 7.10 6.75 -15.78
N LEU A 199 7.81 6.95 -14.65
CA LEU A 199 8.79 8.04 -14.48
C LEU A 199 10.01 7.88 -15.39
N ILE A 200 10.56 6.67 -15.50
CA ILE A 200 11.68 6.38 -16.42
C ILE A 200 11.23 6.63 -17.86
N TYR A 201 10.06 6.15 -18.24
CA TYR A 201 9.51 6.36 -19.58
C TYR A 201 9.32 7.85 -19.88
N PHE A 202 8.82 8.64 -18.93
CA PHE A 202 8.67 10.08 -19.09
C PHE A 202 10.00 10.78 -19.36
N GLN A 203 11.09 10.39 -18.66
CA GLN A 203 12.43 10.96 -18.88
C GLN A 203 13.04 10.56 -20.23
N VAL A 204 12.66 9.41 -20.79
CA VAL A 204 13.26 8.84 -22.01
C VAL A 204 12.38 9.08 -23.25
N SER A 205 11.14 9.56 -23.09
CA SER A 205 10.17 9.74 -24.18
C SER A 205 10.58 10.77 -25.25
N ASP A 206 11.57 11.62 -24.97
CA ASP A 206 12.16 12.51 -25.98
C ASP A 206 12.98 11.78 -27.06
N LEU A 207 13.29 10.49 -26.86
CA LEU A 207 14.00 9.65 -27.80
C LEU A 207 12.99 8.89 -28.68
N ASN A 208 12.81 9.34 -29.90
CA ASN A 208 11.82 8.92 -30.91
C ASN A 208 12.05 7.47 -31.41
N ASN A 209 11.89 6.43 -30.55
CA ASN A 209 12.16 5.04 -30.88
C ASN A 209 11.02 4.10 -30.45
N ASN A 210 10.47 3.33 -31.39
CA ASN A 210 9.38 2.36 -31.16
C ASN A 210 9.68 1.29 -30.10
N TYR A 211 10.95 1.00 -29.84
CA TYR A 211 11.39 0.07 -28.77
C TYR A 211 11.18 0.61 -27.36
N LEU A 212 11.07 1.93 -27.21
CA LEU A 212 10.83 2.59 -25.92
C LEU A 212 9.46 2.27 -25.32
N ASN A 213 8.47 1.93 -26.14
CA ASN A 213 7.15 1.52 -25.69
C ASN A 213 7.17 0.18 -24.91
N LEU A 214 8.15 -0.69 -25.17
CA LEU A 214 8.33 -1.97 -24.48
C LEU A 214 9.22 -1.85 -23.23
N LEU A 215 10.02 -0.81 -23.14
CA LEU A 215 10.97 -0.61 -22.03
C LEU A 215 10.30 -0.63 -20.66
N PRO A 216 9.15 0.04 -20.40
CA PRO A 216 8.47 0.00 -19.11
C PRO A 216 8.07 -1.42 -18.71
N TYR A 217 7.62 -2.23 -19.65
CA TYR A 217 7.21 -3.62 -19.39
C TYR A 217 8.40 -4.51 -19.10
N ILE A 218 9.53 -4.34 -19.82
CA ILE A 218 10.76 -5.09 -19.60
C ILE A 218 11.34 -4.73 -18.22
N VAL A 219 11.42 -3.43 -17.88
CA VAL A 219 11.89 -2.95 -16.58
C VAL A 219 10.96 -3.43 -15.47
N PHE A 220 9.65 -3.39 -15.69
CA PHE A 220 8.66 -3.93 -14.74
C PHE A 220 8.91 -5.41 -14.45
N ILE A 221 9.01 -6.25 -15.49
CA ILE A 221 9.25 -7.69 -15.35
C ILE A 221 10.58 -7.93 -14.63
N ALA A 222 11.66 -7.25 -15.03
CA ALA A 222 12.97 -7.39 -14.42
C ALA A 222 12.96 -6.99 -12.93
N LEU A 223 12.29 -5.89 -12.57
CA LEU A 223 12.17 -5.44 -11.18
C LEU A 223 11.32 -6.39 -10.34
N VAL A 224 10.25 -6.98 -10.90
CA VAL A 224 9.46 -8.01 -10.23
C VAL A 224 10.33 -9.24 -9.93
N PHE A 225 11.08 -9.73 -10.92
CA PHE A 225 11.99 -10.86 -10.72
C PHE A 225 13.09 -10.56 -9.70
N LEU A 226 13.70 -9.37 -9.76
CA LEU A 226 14.73 -8.92 -8.82
C LEU A 226 14.16 -8.82 -7.39
N LEU A 227 12.97 -8.27 -7.24
CA LEU A 227 12.29 -8.17 -5.96
C LEU A 227 11.96 -9.55 -5.39
N MET A 228 11.40 -10.44 -6.21
CA MET A 228 11.10 -11.82 -5.79
C MET A 228 12.36 -12.58 -5.38
N PHE A 229 13.45 -12.44 -6.16
CA PHE A 229 14.74 -13.04 -5.83
C PHE A 229 15.32 -12.47 -4.53
N PHE A 230 15.25 -11.16 -4.33
CA PHE A 230 15.73 -10.50 -3.12
C PHE A 230 14.92 -10.94 -1.88
N LEU A 231 13.60 -10.98 -1.98
CA LEU A 231 12.72 -11.44 -0.90
C LEU A 231 12.97 -12.92 -0.57
N PHE A 232 13.18 -13.75 -1.59
CA PHE A 232 13.51 -15.15 -1.43
C PHE A 232 14.86 -15.34 -0.72
N SER A 233 15.90 -14.59 -1.13
CA SER A 233 17.23 -14.66 -0.53
C SER A 233 17.24 -14.19 0.93
N LEU A 234 16.49 -13.13 1.26
CA LEU A 234 16.33 -12.66 2.64
C LEU A 234 15.58 -13.69 3.51
N GLY A 235 14.55 -14.32 2.97
CA GLY A 235 13.83 -15.39 3.63
C GLY A 235 14.75 -16.59 3.93
N TYR A 236 15.55 -17.00 2.97
CA TYR A 236 16.51 -18.08 3.11
C TYR A 236 17.60 -17.78 4.15
N LEU A 237 18.18 -16.59 4.14
CA LEU A 237 19.18 -16.16 5.11
C LEU A 237 18.63 -16.14 6.55
N LYS A 238 17.37 -15.73 6.71
CA LYS A 238 16.69 -15.71 8.01
C LYS A 238 16.43 -17.12 8.53
N GLU A 239 16.03 -18.04 7.66
CA GLU A 239 15.78 -19.43 8.03
C GLU A 239 17.07 -20.14 8.42
N SER A 240 18.16 -19.95 7.66
CA SER A 240 19.47 -20.51 7.99
C SER A 240 20.00 -20.02 9.34
N SER A 241 19.82 -18.74 9.66
CA SER A 241 20.24 -18.17 10.95
C SER A 241 19.41 -18.69 12.13
N ILE A 242 18.11 -18.92 11.94
CA ILE A 242 17.23 -19.52 12.96
C ILE A 242 17.62 -20.97 13.22
N ILE A 243 17.90 -21.75 12.19
CA ILE A 243 18.33 -23.14 12.31
C ILE A 243 19.67 -23.23 13.05
N GLU A 244 20.62 -22.33 12.74
CA GLU A 244 21.90 -22.28 13.49
C GLU A 244 21.72 -21.94 14.97
N ILE A 245 20.86 -20.97 15.29
CA ILE A 245 20.54 -20.59 16.68
C ILE A 245 19.89 -21.79 17.39
N TYR A 246 18.93 -22.45 16.73
CA TYR A 246 18.25 -23.62 17.30
C TYR A 246 19.23 -24.77 17.59
N GLN A 247 20.16 -25.02 16.67
CA GLN A 247 21.21 -26.04 16.85
C GLN A 247 22.23 -25.72 17.97
N ARG A 248 22.46 -24.42 18.25
CA ARG A 248 23.32 -23.97 19.36
C ARG A 248 22.66 -24.03 20.73
N VAL A 249 21.33 -23.95 20.77
CA VAL A 249 20.55 -23.97 22.03
C VAL A 249 20.26 -25.40 22.48
N ILE A 250 20.25 -26.37 21.57
CA ILE A 250 19.97 -27.78 21.86
C ILE A 250 21.26 -28.59 22.15
N LYS A 251 22.44 -28.02 21.89
CA LYS A 251 23.72 -28.56 22.33
C LYS A 251 24.13 -28.01 23.68
#